data_9412f3b4f933b7c90522272ab7493980
#
_entry.id   9412f3b4f933b7c90522272ab7493980
#
_cell.length_a   1.000
_cell.length_b   1.000
_cell.length_c   1.000
_cell.angle_alpha   90.00
_cell.angle_beta   90.00
_cell.angle_gamma   90.00
#
_symmetry.space_group_name_H-M   'P 1'
#
loop_
_entity.id
_entity.type
_entity.pdbx_description
1 polymer ?
#
loop_
_entity_poly.entity_id
_entity_poly.type
_entity_poly.pdbx_seq_one_letter_code
_entity_poly.pdbx_strand_id
1 'polypeptide(L)'
;MLLFLLVFVGVFGVKSLAAENYIPGNVAKLTVTARAENSVSLRWTKANNADGYIVYMIDKKNNTYTNLTHQAGTSYTVKNLKLGQRYYFQVFAYNYRAGKVYKSVNGSPIVIATTAYQKPRQVKNLRIASYGDKSMVLKWDSAKNVTGYIVKVYNPETNKRTTVKITTNTLVQFRNLTVKRKYYFYVRSYRKIGDQTLYGEDSQMVSGVAKAIDMSQVHGRYYNTTLRCNTTVKIKASGKKVNLRAGTAIVAKERRNGIVNAIWNGKEIEVPGRNLSYNSLNTSGKMYTFAQAEAYVNSMGYSSDTKYLIWINQYSLYTYIFQGSQGEWKGIRKMKCVVGKNGNTPIKTTYKLVRKGYMYGGPIIYIAWFGWRGYGFHRRTSSLAQGAVSGGCIRLGDDDLYFLDRTCPLGTRVISY
;
A
#
# COMPACT_ATOMS: atom_id res chain seq x y z
N MET A 1 21.38 110.74 -43.25
CA MET A 1 21.72 109.37 -43.64
C MET A 1 21.36 108.53 -42.44
N LEU A 2 20.17 107.92 -42.47
CA LEU A 2 19.57 107.21 -41.34
C LEU A 2 19.89 105.71 -41.44
N LEU A 3 20.56 105.20 -40.49
CA LEU A 3 20.92 103.75 -40.41
C LEU A 3 19.81 102.95 -39.67
N PHE A 4 19.06 102.15 -40.42
CA PHE A 4 18.04 101.23 -39.81
C PHE A 4 18.72 99.99 -39.27
N LEU A 5 18.65 99.77 -37.94
CA LEU A 5 19.07 98.56 -37.26
C LEU A 5 17.93 97.57 -37.19
N LEU A 6 17.99 96.49 -37.97
CA LEU A 6 17.01 95.39 -37.91
C LEU A 6 17.38 94.48 -36.73
N VAL A 7 16.49 94.52 -35.73
CA VAL A 7 16.59 93.52 -34.61
C VAL A 7 15.79 92.29 -35.03
N PHE A 8 16.52 91.16 -35.19
CA PHE A 8 15.93 89.85 -35.38
C PHE A 8 15.51 89.27 -33.97
N VAL A 9 14.21 89.28 -33.70
CA VAL A 9 13.67 88.60 -32.54
C VAL A 9 13.48 87.11 -32.91
N GLY A 10 14.44 86.26 -32.48
CA GLY A 10 14.30 84.81 -32.57
C GLY A 10 13.23 84.31 -31.62
N VAL A 11 12.14 83.80 -32.12
CA VAL A 11 11.13 83.08 -31.34
C VAL A 11 11.67 81.72 -31.05
N PHE A 12 12.22 81.55 -29.87
CA PHE A 12 12.48 80.21 -29.34
C PHE A 12 11.15 79.57 -29.01
N GLY A 13 10.73 78.61 -29.87
CA GLY A 13 9.59 77.77 -29.58
C GLY A 13 9.90 76.86 -28.38
N VAL A 14 9.33 77.14 -27.25
CA VAL A 14 9.32 76.28 -26.11
C VAL A 14 8.53 75.00 -26.49
N LYS A 15 9.25 73.91 -26.83
CA LYS A 15 8.59 72.63 -26.92
C LYS A 15 8.10 72.28 -25.49
N SER A 16 6.78 72.40 -25.29
CA SER A 16 6.12 71.82 -24.16
C SER A 16 6.46 70.32 -24.14
N LEU A 17 7.34 69.87 -23.28
CA LEU A 17 7.49 68.48 -22.92
C LEU A 17 6.14 68.06 -22.35
N ALA A 18 5.40 67.25 -23.11
CA ALA A 18 4.22 66.60 -22.61
C ALA A 18 4.67 65.84 -21.34
N ALA A 19 4.08 66.13 -20.18
CA ALA A 19 4.36 65.48 -18.93
C ALA A 19 4.20 63.98 -19.15
N GLU A 20 5.31 63.22 -19.10
CA GLU A 20 5.25 61.79 -19.20
C GLU A 20 4.33 61.28 -18.11
N ASN A 21 3.24 60.62 -18.47
CA ASN A 21 2.29 60.08 -17.54
C ASN A 21 2.89 58.83 -16.88
N TYR A 22 3.57 59.00 -15.74
CA TYR A 22 4.20 57.93 -14.99
C TYR A 22 3.20 57.05 -14.25
N ILE A 23 1.94 57.43 -14.20
CA ILE A 23 0.90 56.66 -13.52
C ILE A 23 0.43 55.51 -14.43
N PRO A 24 0.57 54.25 -14.02
CA PRO A 24 0.10 53.13 -14.83
C PRO A 24 -1.43 53.05 -14.85
N GLY A 25 -1.97 52.36 -15.85
CA GLY A 25 -3.39 52.05 -15.91
C GLY A 25 -3.86 51.17 -14.74
N ASN A 26 -5.15 51.16 -14.48
CA ASN A 26 -5.75 50.32 -13.44
C ASN A 26 -5.79 48.86 -13.89
N VAL A 27 -5.73 47.94 -12.92
CA VAL A 27 -6.00 46.52 -13.15
C VAL A 27 -7.52 46.35 -13.36
N ALA A 28 -7.94 46.04 -14.59
CA ALA A 28 -9.36 45.96 -14.92
C ALA A 28 -10.10 44.78 -14.32
N LYS A 29 -9.43 43.63 -14.17
CA LYS A 29 -10.04 42.38 -13.65
C LYS A 29 -9.09 41.67 -12.73
N LEU A 30 -9.61 41.24 -11.56
CA LEU A 30 -8.97 40.32 -10.62
C LEU A 30 -9.90 39.13 -10.43
N THR A 31 -9.35 37.91 -10.46
CA THR A 31 -10.11 36.67 -10.31
C THR A 31 -9.43 35.72 -9.32
N VAL A 32 -10.25 34.94 -8.62
CA VAL A 32 -9.79 33.79 -7.80
C VAL A 32 -9.79 32.57 -8.71
N THR A 33 -8.61 32.01 -8.98
CA THR A 33 -8.45 30.83 -9.86
C THR A 33 -8.43 29.51 -9.13
N ALA A 34 -7.99 29.49 -7.85
CA ALA A 34 -8.01 28.30 -7.02
C ALA A 34 -8.19 28.67 -5.54
N ARG A 35 -8.78 27.73 -4.79
CA ARG A 35 -8.92 27.79 -3.33
C ARG A 35 -8.42 26.49 -2.76
N ALA A 36 -7.57 26.58 -1.72
CA ALA A 36 -7.09 25.45 -0.94
C ALA A 36 -7.38 25.69 0.55
N GLU A 37 -6.95 24.79 1.40
CA GLU A 37 -7.21 24.88 2.86
C GLU A 37 -6.52 26.08 3.51
N ASN A 38 -5.33 26.42 3.04
CA ASN A 38 -4.49 27.49 3.58
C ASN A 38 -3.97 28.45 2.51
N SER A 39 -4.55 28.44 1.32
CA SER A 39 -4.13 29.34 0.24
C SER A 39 -5.24 29.69 -0.74
N VAL A 40 -5.06 30.82 -1.41
CA VAL A 40 -5.92 31.33 -2.49
C VAL A 40 -5.03 31.77 -3.63
N SER A 41 -5.30 31.30 -4.85
CA SER A 41 -4.61 31.75 -6.05
C SER A 41 -5.41 32.84 -6.77
N LEU A 42 -4.72 33.91 -7.07
CA LEU A 42 -5.24 35.10 -7.73
C LEU A 42 -4.64 35.23 -9.13
N ARG A 43 -5.43 35.76 -10.07
CA ARG A 43 -4.99 36.15 -11.42
C ARG A 43 -5.66 37.44 -11.82
N TRP A 44 -4.92 38.31 -12.51
CA TRP A 44 -5.44 39.59 -12.97
C TRP A 44 -5.03 39.92 -14.40
N THR A 45 -5.71 40.94 -14.98
CA THR A 45 -5.38 41.42 -16.30
C THR A 45 -4.17 42.36 -16.25
N LYS A 46 -3.36 42.30 -17.29
CA LYS A 46 -2.25 43.25 -17.48
C LYS A 46 -2.77 44.69 -17.57
N ALA A 47 -2.14 45.60 -16.85
CA ALA A 47 -2.42 47.02 -16.90
C ALA A 47 -1.45 47.73 -17.87
N ASN A 48 -1.91 48.74 -18.55
CA ASN A 48 -1.08 49.54 -19.46
C ASN A 48 -0.01 50.30 -18.68
N ASN A 49 1.20 50.38 -19.24
CA ASN A 49 2.32 51.13 -18.68
C ASN A 49 2.68 50.70 -17.23
N ALA A 50 2.52 49.40 -16.89
CA ALA A 50 2.86 48.84 -15.58
C ALA A 50 4.18 48.07 -15.65
N ASP A 51 5.10 48.37 -14.75
CA ASP A 51 6.31 47.57 -14.50
C ASP A 51 6.00 46.36 -13.62
N GLY A 52 4.98 46.47 -12.76
CA GLY A 52 4.57 45.41 -11.88
C GLY A 52 3.29 45.66 -11.11
N TYR A 53 3.02 44.81 -10.14
CA TYR A 53 1.78 44.80 -9.38
C TYR A 53 2.05 44.63 -7.91
N ILE A 54 1.22 45.28 -7.09
CA ILE A 54 1.19 45.14 -5.63
C ILE A 54 -0.11 44.44 -5.28
N VAL A 55 0.00 43.30 -4.61
CA VAL A 55 -1.16 42.54 -4.13
C VAL A 55 -1.42 42.89 -2.69
N TYR A 56 -2.62 43.32 -2.38
CA TYR A 56 -3.06 43.62 -1.01
C TYR A 56 -4.11 42.65 -0.54
N MET A 57 -3.98 42.29 0.75
CA MET A 57 -5.05 41.73 1.54
C MET A 57 -5.68 42.81 2.40
N ILE A 58 -7.01 42.90 2.40
CA ILE A 58 -7.77 43.98 3.03
C ILE A 58 -8.44 43.44 4.29
N ASP A 59 -8.19 44.07 5.42
CA ASP A 59 -9.02 43.94 6.62
C ASP A 59 -10.18 44.93 6.53
N LYS A 60 -11.37 44.41 6.22
CA LYS A 60 -12.58 45.20 6.10
C LYS A 60 -13.07 45.83 7.40
N LYS A 61 -12.71 45.20 8.54
CA LYS A 61 -13.11 45.69 9.86
C LYS A 61 -12.34 46.96 10.28
N ASN A 62 -11.03 46.91 9.99
CA ASN A 62 -10.12 47.99 10.38
C ASN A 62 -9.76 48.92 9.21
N ASN A 63 -10.29 48.65 8.03
CA ASN A 63 -9.98 49.35 6.75
C ASN A 63 -8.48 49.46 6.47
N THR A 64 -7.73 48.37 6.79
CA THR A 64 -6.28 48.31 6.60
C THR A 64 -5.90 47.42 5.41
N TYR A 65 -4.78 47.77 4.77
CA TYR A 65 -4.25 47.09 3.61
C TYR A 65 -2.89 46.45 3.97
N THR A 66 -2.81 45.13 3.94
CA THR A 66 -1.55 44.41 4.11
C THR A 66 -0.94 44.12 2.76
N ASN A 67 0.26 44.63 2.50
CA ASN A 67 1.02 44.33 1.31
C ASN A 67 1.53 42.89 1.36
N LEU A 68 1.16 42.07 0.38
CA LEU A 68 1.54 40.67 0.29
C LEU A 68 2.76 40.43 -0.61
N THR A 69 2.87 41.19 -1.72
CA THR A 69 3.97 41.05 -2.67
C THR A 69 4.03 42.21 -3.65
N HIS A 70 5.24 42.44 -4.17
CA HIS A 70 5.53 43.22 -5.38
C HIS A 70 6.06 42.31 -6.44
N GLN A 71 5.48 42.25 -7.63
CA GLN A 71 5.91 41.34 -8.69
C GLN A 71 5.51 41.83 -10.09
N ALA A 72 6.24 41.43 -11.13
CA ALA A 72 5.93 41.72 -12.51
C ALA A 72 4.83 40.81 -13.10
N GLY A 73 4.69 39.60 -12.57
CA GLY A 73 3.72 38.61 -13.03
C GLY A 73 2.25 39.00 -12.74
N THR A 74 1.32 38.41 -13.45
CA THR A 74 -0.14 38.66 -13.32
C THR A 74 -0.89 37.59 -12.53
N SER A 75 -0.19 36.80 -11.71
CA SER A 75 -0.79 35.82 -10.82
C SER A 75 0.00 35.69 -9.52
N TYR A 76 -0.68 35.41 -8.41
CA TYR A 76 -0.05 35.21 -7.12
C TYR A 76 -0.85 34.24 -6.27
N THR A 77 -0.15 33.37 -5.51
CA THR A 77 -0.79 32.49 -4.55
C THR A 77 -0.51 32.95 -3.14
N VAL A 78 -1.54 33.45 -2.49
CA VAL A 78 -1.52 33.82 -1.07
C VAL A 78 -1.53 32.56 -0.24
N LYS A 79 -0.54 32.39 0.66
CA LYS A 79 -0.36 31.21 1.51
C LYS A 79 -0.60 31.53 2.98
N ASN A 80 -0.57 30.51 3.85
CA ASN A 80 -0.70 30.63 5.30
C ASN A 80 -2.02 31.25 5.76
N LEU A 81 -3.08 31.06 5.00
CA LEU A 81 -4.42 31.52 5.34
C LEU A 81 -5.09 30.51 6.29
N LYS A 82 -5.97 31.03 7.17
CA LYS A 82 -6.78 30.18 8.05
C LYS A 82 -7.94 29.57 7.27
N LEU A 83 -8.20 28.30 7.54
CA LEU A 83 -9.27 27.55 6.89
C LEU A 83 -10.65 28.11 7.22
N GLY A 84 -11.52 28.16 6.20
CA GLY A 84 -12.90 28.64 6.34
C GLY A 84 -13.06 30.14 6.51
N GLN A 85 -11.95 30.87 6.62
CA GLN A 85 -11.98 32.31 6.78
C GLN A 85 -12.17 33.02 5.44
N ARG A 86 -12.92 34.13 5.45
CA ARG A 86 -13.15 35.01 4.30
C ARG A 86 -12.04 36.04 4.22
N TYR A 87 -11.45 36.20 3.05
CA TYR A 87 -10.38 37.16 2.75
C TYR A 87 -10.79 38.06 1.59
N TYR A 88 -10.28 39.28 1.60
CA TYR A 88 -10.53 40.31 0.57
C TYR A 88 -9.20 40.69 -0.06
N PHE A 89 -9.14 40.69 -1.38
CA PHE A 89 -7.92 41.00 -2.10
C PHE A 89 -8.14 42.09 -3.15
N GLN A 90 -7.14 42.92 -3.36
CA GLN A 90 -7.08 43.96 -4.36
C GLN A 90 -5.66 44.03 -4.93
N VAL A 91 -5.53 44.42 -6.21
CA VAL A 91 -4.25 44.56 -6.90
C VAL A 91 -4.14 45.94 -7.51
N PHE A 92 -3.02 46.60 -7.24
CA PHE A 92 -2.66 47.88 -7.89
C PHE A 92 -1.52 47.62 -8.85
N ALA A 93 -1.55 48.30 -10.01
CA ALA A 93 -0.39 48.36 -10.87
C ALA A 93 0.60 49.41 -10.35
N TYR A 94 1.87 49.23 -10.59
CA TYR A 94 2.87 50.25 -10.33
C TYR A 94 3.85 50.39 -11.49
N ASN A 95 4.43 51.59 -11.55
CA ASN A 95 5.52 51.93 -12.44
C ASN A 95 6.66 52.54 -11.62
N TYR A 96 7.90 52.22 -11.96
CA TYR A 96 9.07 52.74 -11.28
C TYR A 96 9.84 53.71 -12.21
N ARG A 97 9.84 54.98 -11.86
CA ARG A 97 10.52 56.04 -12.66
C ARG A 97 11.24 57.03 -11.75
N ALA A 98 12.42 57.43 -12.16
CA ALA A 98 13.21 58.44 -11.45
C ALA A 98 13.36 58.16 -9.94
N GLY A 99 13.59 56.88 -9.54
CA GLY A 99 13.75 56.48 -8.13
C GLY A 99 12.44 56.42 -7.31
N LYS A 100 11.28 56.64 -7.95
CA LYS A 100 9.97 56.65 -7.25
C LYS A 100 9.01 55.63 -7.84
N VAL A 101 8.13 55.08 -6.94
CA VAL A 101 7.03 54.19 -7.31
C VAL A 101 5.76 55.01 -7.52
N TYR A 102 5.20 54.93 -8.71
CA TYR A 102 3.90 55.53 -9.06
C TYR A 102 2.87 54.43 -9.15
N LYS A 103 1.84 54.45 -8.30
CA LYS A 103 0.75 53.48 -8.33
C LYS A 103 -0.40 53.93 -9.20
N SER A 104 -1.15 52.99 -9.75
CA SER A 104 -2.43 53.24 -10.41
C SER A 104 -3.38 53.99 -9.47
N VAL A 105 -4.20 54.86 -10.03
CA VAL A 105 -5.16 55.70 -9.28
C VAL A 105 -6.11 54.81 -8.47
N ASN A 106 -6.61 53.77 -9.11
CA ASN A 106 -7.48 52.78 -8.47
C ASN A 106 -6.85 51.39 -8.52
N GLY A 107 -7.15 50.57 -7.49
CA GLY A 107 -6.88 49.17 -7.53
C GLY A 107 -7.87 48.42 -8.42
N SER A 108 -7.64 47.13 -8.63
CA SER A 108 -8.62 46.24 -9.24
C SER A 108 -9.94 46.25 -8.47
N PRO A 109 -11.04 45.73 -9.05
CA PRO A 109 -12.19 45.32 -8.25
C PRO A 109 -11.76 44.41 -7.11
N ILE A 110 -12.36 44.56 -5.91
CA ILE A 110 -12.07 43.74 -4.76
C ILE A 110 -12.67 42.34 -4.99
N VAL A 111 -11.87 41.30 -4.87
CA VAL A 111 -12.37 39.92 -4.89
C VAL A 111 -12.43 39.34 -3.46
N ILE A 112 -13.43 38.52 -3.23
CA ILE A 112 -13.66 37.81 -1.99
C ILE A 112 -13.33 36.35 -2.21
N ALA A 113 -12.51 35.76 -1.32
CA ALA A 113 -12.22 34.35 -1.36
C ALA A 113 -12.34 33.76 0.05
N THR A 114 -12.90 32.57 0.12
CA THR A 114 -12.91 31.75 1.34
C THR A 114 -12.07 30.52 1.07
N THR A 115 -11.14 30.22 1.95
CA THR A 115 -10.42 28.95 1.88
C THR A 115 -11.40 27.79 2.07
N ALA A 116 -11.15 26.68 1.40
CA ALA A 116 -12.08 25.54 1.39
C ALA A 116 -11.36 24.24 1.66
N TYR A 117 -12.04 23.35 2.37
CA TYR A 117 -11.61 21.97 2.53
C TYR A 117 -11.46 21.28 1.17
N GLN A 118 -10.35 20.61 0.99
CA GLN A 118 -10.11 19.81 -0.20
C GLN A 118 -10.70 18.42 -0.05
N LYS A 119 -11.57 18.05 -0.97
CA LYS A 119 -12.06 16.67 -1.05
C LYS A 119 -10.88 15.72 -1.34
N PRO A 120 -10.86 14.52 -0.75
CA PRO A 120 -9.86 13.52 -1.11
C PRO A 120 -10.00 13.12 -2.58
N ARG A 121 -8.87 12.80 -3.19
CA ARG A 121 -8.86 12.38 -4.60
C ARG A 121 -9.50 11.01 -4.77
N GLN A 122 -10.04 10.76 -5.96
CA GLN A 122 -10.52 9.45 -6.37
C GLN A 122 -9.43 8.38 -6.18
N VAL A 123 -9.81 7.22 -5.68
CA VAL A 123 -8.93 6.06 -5.55
C VAL A 123 -8.53 5.56 -6.95
N LYS A 124 -7.23 5.33 -7.15
CA LYS A 124 -6.67 4.82 -8.40
C LYS A 124 -6.22 3.38 -8.26
N ASN A 125 -6.11 2.70 -9.42
CA ASN A 125 -5.57 1.34 -9.54
C ASN A 125 -6.26 0.31 -8.62
N LEU A 126 -7.60 0.46 -8.42
CA LEU A 126 -8.38 -0.58 -7.79
C LEU A 126 -8.34 -1.83 -8.67
N ARG A 127 -7.96 -2.96 -8.08
CA ARG A 127 -7.84 -4.25 -8.78
C ARG A 127 -8.11 -5.42 -7.85
N ILE A 128 -8.46 -6.57 -8.44
CA ILE A 128 -8.37 -7.84 -7.74
C ILE A 128 -6.92 -8.32 -7.83
N ALA A 129 -6.22 -8.20 -6.72
CA ALA A 129 -4.80 -8.50 -6.62
C ALA A 129 -4.55 -10.02 -6.69
N SER A 130 -5.42 -10.80 -6.04
CA SER A 130 -5.33 -12.27 -6.06
C SER A 130 -6.66 -12.94 -5.73
N TYR A 131 -6.72 -14.23 -6.06
CA TYR A 131 -7.80 -15.14 -5.72
C TYR A 131 -7.31 -16.19 -4.74
N GLY A 132 -8.10 -16.53 -3.74
CA GLY A 132 -7.94 -17.69 -2.87
C GLY A 132 -9.16 -18.62 -2.96
N ASP A 133 -9.20 -19.68 -2.15
CA ASP A 133 -10.40 -20.52 -2.05
C ASP A 133 -11.56 -19.67 -1.51
N LYS A 134 -12.63 -19.59 -2.33
CA LYS A 134 -13.83 -18.78 -2.02
C LYS A 134 -13.50 -17.37 -1.52
N SER A 135 -12.41 -16.78 -2.04
CA SER A 135 -11.93 -15.49 -1.57
C SER A 135 -11.28 -14.65 -2.68
N MET A 136 -11.27 -13.33 -2.46
CA MET A 136 -10.60 -12.36 -3.33
C MET A 136 -9.90 -11.32 -2.45
N VAL A 137 -8.75 -10.87 -2.91
CA VAL A 137 -8.03 -9.73 -2.32
C VAL A 137 -8.19 -8.54 -3.25
N LEU A 138 -8.77 -7.47 -2.74
CA LEU A 138 -8.77 -6.16 -3.41
C LEU A 138 -7.58 -5.36 -2.94
N LYS A 139 -6.99 -4.60 -3.87
CA LYS A 139 -5.90 -3.67 -3.58
C LYS A 139 -6.03 -2.41 -4.43
N TRP A 140 -5.58 -1.29 -3.90
CA TRP A 140 -5.58 0.00 -4.57
C TRP A 140 -4.41 0.85 -4.11
N ASP A 141 -4.16 1.96 -4.82
CA ASP A 141 -3.09 2.87 -4.45
C ASP A 141 -3.54 3.79 -3.31
N SER A 142 -2.60 4.12 -2.43
CA SER A 142 -2.87 5.08 -1.37
C SER A 142 -3.13 6.48 -1.94
N ALA A 143 -4.15 7.15 -1.41
CA ALA A 143 -4.42 8.54 -1.70
C ALA A 143 -3.84 9.44 -0.60
N LYS A 144 -3.40 10.65 -0.97
CA LYS A 144 -2.92 11.64 0.00
C LYS A 144 -4.10 12.32 0.71
N ASN A 145 -3.89 12.75 1.95
CA ASN A 145 -4.85 13.51 2.74
C ASN A 145 -6.19 12.79 2.93
N VAL A 146 -6.15 11.50 3.24
CA VAL A 146 -7.33 10.67 3.54
C VAL A 146 -7.30 10.18 4.98
N THR A 147 -8.46 10.04 5.58
CA THR A 147 -8.62 9.32 6.85
C THR A 147 -8.76 7.82 6.61
N GLY A 148 -9.35 7.44 5.47
CA GLY A 148 -9.53 6.04 5.11
C GLY A 148 -10.34 5.85 3.83
N TYR A 149 -10.82 4.63 3.68
CA TYR A 149 -11.50 4.15 2.49
C TYR A 149 -12.77 3.42 2.84
N ILE A 150 -13.78 3.56 1.99
CA ILE A 150 -15.05 2.85 2.05
C ILE A 150 -15.10 1.90 0.87
N VAL A 151 -15.15 0.60 1.14
CA VAL A 151 -15.29 -0.43 0.12
C VAL A 151 -16.76 -0.77 -0.05
N LYS A 152 -17.22 -0.74 -1.29
CA LYS A 152 -18.62 -1.01 -1.66
C LYS A 152 -18.70 -2.19 -2.61
N VAL A 153 -19.73 -3.01 -2.42
CA VAL A 153 -20.17 -4.04 -3.38
C VAL A 153 -21.35 -3.49 -4.16
N TYR A 154 -21.32 -3.64 -5.47
CA TYR A 154 -22.42 -3.31 -6.34
C TYR A 154 -23.22 -4.56 -6.71
N ASN A 155 -24.53 -4.46 -6.57
CA ASN A 155 -25.48 -5.47 -7.03
C ASN A 155 -26.14 -4.97 -8.33
N PRO A 156 -25.89 -5.59 -9.49
CA PRO A 156 -26.45 -5.16 -10.76
C PRO A 156 -27.97 -5.34 -10.85
N GLU A 157 -28.54 -6.33 -10.13
CA GLU A 157 -29.99 -6.61 -10.14
C GLU A 157 -30.79 -5.48 -9.47
N THR A 158 -30.25 -4.90 -8.40
CA THR A 158 -30.93 -3.84 -7.62
C THR A 158 -30.36 -2.46 -7.92
N ASN A 159 -29.32 -2.36 -8.76
CA ASN A 159 -28.56 -1.13 -9.03
C ASN A 159 -28.04 -0.43 -7.76
N LYS A 160 -27.81 -1.19 -6.68
CA LYS A 160 -27.39 -0.64 -5.39
C LYS A 160 -25.90 -0.90 -5.10
N ARG A 161 -25.27 0.10 -4.46
CA ARG A 161 -23.92 0.00 -3.92
C ARG A 161 -24.02 -0.04 -2.40
N THR A 162 -23.62 -1.16 -1.81
CA THR A 162 -23.66 -1.35 -0.35
C THR A 162 -22.24 -1.24 0.21
N THR A 163 -22.07 -0.44 1.27
CA THR A 163 -20.81 -0.40 2.01
C THR A 163 -20.59 -1.71 2.76
N VAL A 164 -19.49 -2.38 2.50
CA VAL A 164 -19.15 -3.68 3.10
C VAL A 164 -17.95 -3.61 4.02
N LYS A 165 -17.11 -2.57 3.89
CA LYS A 165 -15.94 -2.38 4.74
C LYS A 165 -15.52 -0.91 4.78
N ILE A 166 -15.13 -0.44 5.98
CA ILE A 166 -14.39 0.82 6.17
C ILE A 166 -13.01 0.45 6.71
N THR A 167 -11.96 1.05 6.15
CA THR A 167 -10.58 0.68 6.48
C THR A 167 -9.61 1.83 6.22
N THR A 168 -8.48 1.83 6.92
CA THR A 168 -7.34 2.70 6.63
C THR A 168 -6.32 2.04 5.71
N ASN A 169 -6.43 0.71 5.53
CA ASN A 169 -5.55 -0.06 4.67
C ASN A 169 -5.92 0.10 3.20
N THR A 170 -4.96 -0.10 2.32
CA THR A 170 -5.15 -0.12 0.85
C THR A 170 -5.35 -1.53 0.30
N LEU A 171 -5.66 -2.47 1.17
CA LEU A 171 -5.93 -3.86 0.86
C LEU A 171 -7.08 -4.37 1.73
N VAL A 172 -8.02 -5.11 1.12
CA VAL A 172 -9.11 -5.81 1.82
C VAL A 172 -9.28 -7.20 1.22
N GLN A 173 -9.42 -8.19 2.09
CA GLN A 173 -9.74 -9.56 1.70
C GLN A 173 -11.21 -9.84 1.95
N PHE A 174 -11.89 -10.39 0.95
CA PHE A 174 -13.21 -10.98 1.03
C PHE A 174 -13.11 -12.50 1.09
N ARG A 175 -13.83 -13.11 2.00
CA ARG A 175 -13.86 -14.57 2.22
C ARG A 175 -15.29 -15.10 2.13
N ASN A 176 -15.43 -16.44 2.10
CA ASN A 176 -16.72 -17.13 2.06
C ASN A 176 -17.61 -16.67 0.87
N LEU A 177 -16.98 -16.36 -0.25
CA LEU A 177 -17.69 -15.97 -1.46
C LEU A 177 -18.32 -17.18 -2.13
N THR A 178 -19.48 -16.99 -2.75
CA THR A 178 -20.14 -18.03 -3.53
C THR A 178 -19.36 -18.30 -4.81
N VAL A 179 -18.89 -19.54 -4.98
CA VAL A 179 -18.15 -19.98 -6.15
C VAL A 179 -18.96 -19.76 -7.43
N LYS A 180 -18.29 -19.39 -8.52
CA LYS A 180 -18.86 -19.02 -9.82
C LYS A 180 -19.68 -17.72 -9.84
N ARG A 181 -19.98 -17.10 -8.70
CA ARG A 181 -20.65 -15.79 -8.63
C ARG A 181 -19.67 -14.68 -8.98
N LYS A 182 -20.12 -13.72 -9.80
CA LYS A 182 -19.40 -12.49 -10.14
C LYS A 182 -19.70 -11.42 -9.09
N TYR A 183 -18.67 -10.76 -8.60
CA TYR A 183 -18.73 -9.67 -7.64
C TYR A 183 -18.18 -8.40 -8.26
N TYR A 184 -18.75 -7.25 -7.92
CA TYR A 184 -18.37 -5.95 -8.43
C TYR A 184 -18.03 -5.04 -7.27
N PHE A 185 -16.91 -4.33 -7.34
CA PHE A 185 -16.38 -3.54 -6.24
C PHE A 185 -16.05 -2.12 -6.67
N TYR A 186 -16.28 -1.21 -5.73
CA TYR A 186 -15.81 0.17 -5.76
C TYR A 186 -15.12 0.51 -4.46
N VAL A 187 -14.20 1.48 -4.50
CA VAL A 187 -13.59 2.05 -3.32
C VAL A 187 -13.70 3.56 -3.39
N ARG A 188 -14.08 4.17 -2.29
CA ARG A 188 -14.22 5.60 -2.12
C ARG A 188 -13.31 6.07 -0.99
N SER A 189 -12.48 7.07 -1.23
CA SER A 189 -11.71 7.72 -0.19
C SER A 189 -12.58 8.66 0.64
N TYR A 190 -12.27 8.82 1.92
CA TYR A 190 -12.90 9.82 2.77
C TYR A 190 -11.87 10.51 3.68
N ARG A 191 -12.21 11.73 4.10
CA ARG A 191 -11.42 12.53 5.04
C ARG A 191 -12.34 13.10 6.11
N LYS A 192 -12.01 12.83 7.38
CA LYS A 192 -12.65 13.47 8.53
C LYS A 192 -11.86 14.70 8.95
N ILE A 193 -12.56 15.81 9.20
CA ILE A 193 -11.98 17.06 9.69
C ILE A 193 -12.96 17.61 10.73
N GLY A 194 -12.63 17.45 12.00
CA GLY A 194 -13.60 17.66 13.09
C GLY A 194 -14.83 16.77 12.86
N ASP A 195 -16.01 17.37 12.89
CA ASP A 195 -17.29 16.67 12.69
C ASP A 195 -17.69 16.50 11.21
N GLN A 196 -16.93 17.11 10.29
CA GLN A 196 -17.19 16.99 8.85
C GLN A 196 -16.51 15.77 8.25
N THR A 197 -17.22 15.10 7.33
CA THR A 197 -16.64 14.05 6.48
C THR A 197 -16.76 14.44 5.03
N LEU A 198 -15.61 14.53 4.37
CA LEU A 198 -15.51 14.80 2.94
C LEU A 198 -15.28 13.48 2.21
N TYR A 199 -15.94 13.29 1.10
CA TYR A 199 -15.85 12.08 0.28
C TYR A 199 -15.23 12.41 -1.08
N GLY A 200 -14.29 11.57 -1.51
CA GLY A 200 -13.82 11.55 -2.89
C GLY A 200 -14.88 10.93 -3.81
N GLU A 201 -14.56 10.85 -5.09
CA GLU A 201 -15.37 10.10 -6.05
C GLU A 201 -15.15 8.59 -5.88
N ASP A 202 -16.15 7.78 -6.25
CA ASP A 202 -15.99 6.33 -6.31
C ASP A 202 -14.92 5.98 -7.37
N SER A 203 -14.11 4.96 -7.11
CA SER A 203 -13.11 4.45 -8.06
C SER A 203 -13.77 3.93 -9.34
N GLN A 204 -12.96 3.64 -10.36
CA GLN A 204 -13.38 2.73 -11.43
C GLN A 204 -13.82 1.40 -10.81
N MET A 205 -14.85 0.78 -11.42
CA MET A 205 -15.35 -0.53 -10.99
C MET A 205 -14.36 -1.64 -11.34
N VAL A 206 -14.16 -2.57 -10.42
CA VAL A 206 -13.48 -3.83 -10.69
C VAL A 206 -14.42 -4.99 -10.43
N SER A 207 -14.32 -6.05 -11.23
CA SER A 207 -15.14 -7.25 -11.02
C SER A 207 -14.32 -8.53 -11.13
N GLY A 208 -14.78 -9.58 -10.43
CA GLY A 208 -14.19 -10.91 -10.49
C GLY A 208 -15.16 -12.00 -10.13
N VAL A 209 -14.84 -13.21 -10.56
CA VAL A 209 -15.62 -14.41 -10.28
C VAL A 209 -14.95 -15.22 -9.18
N ALA A 210 -15.67 -15.52 -8.11
CA ALA A 210 -15.15 -16.33 -7.00
C ALA A 210 -14.82 -17.75 -7.47
N LYS A 211 -13.66 -18.26 -7.05
CA LYS A 211 -13.11 -19.56 -7.46
C LYS A 211 -13.09 -20.52 -6.26
N ALA A 212 -13.25 -21.82 -6.52
CA ALA A 212 -12.82 -22.86 -5.61
C ALA A 212 -11.36 -23.20 -5.91
N ILE A 213 -10.52 -23.20 -4.89
CA ILE A 213 -9.11 -23.62 -4.97
C ILE A 213 -8.91 -24.66 -3.88
N ASP A 214 -8.54 -25.87 -4.27
CA ASP A 214 -8.28 -26.93 -3.30
C ASP A 214 -7.10 -26.57 -2.40
N MET A 215 -7.42 -26.30 -1.14
CA MET A 215 -6.48 -25.93 -0.09
C MET A 215 -6.38 -27.03 0.96
N SER A 216 -6.94 -28.22 0.72
CA SER A 216 -7.07 -29.31 1.70
C SER A 216 -5.72 -29.81 2.24
N GLN A 217 -4.64 -29.64 1.49
CA GLN A 217 -3.29 -30.07 1.86
C GLN A 217 -2.36 -28.94 2.38
N VAL A 218 -2.86 -27.72 2.49
CA VAL A 218 -2.06 -26.54 2.92
C VAL A 218 -1.93 -26.48 4.46
N HIS A 219 -2.10 -27.56 5.14
CA HIS A 219 -2.17 -27.52 6.60
C HIS A 219 -0.94 -28.12 7.24
N GLY A 220 -0.11 -27.29 7.77
CA GLY A 220 0.78 -27.58 8.86
C GLY A 220 1.66 -28.83 8.74
N ARG A 221 2.17 -29.18 9.85
CA ARG A 221 3.05 -30.34 10.04
C ARG A 221 2.21 -31.55 10.48
N TYR A 222 2.37 -32.66 9.78
CA TYR A 222 1.76 -33.96 10.13
C TYR A 222 2.78 -34.90 10.69
N TYR A 223 2.34 -35.79 11.59
CA TYR A 223 3.20 -36.81 12.23
C TYR A 223 2.62 -38.21 12.02
N ASN A 224 3.45 -39.14 11.60
CA ASN A 224 3.13 -40.55 11.66
C ASN A 224 3.19 -40.97 13.11
N THR A 225 2.11 -41.51 13.63
CA THR A 225 1.96 -41.91 15.01
C THR A 225 1.30 -43.27 15.10
N THR A 226 1.50 -43.94 16.23
CA THR A 226 0.75 -45.13 16.60
C THR A 226 0.13 -44.94 17.97
N LEU A 227 -1.00 -45.59 18.23
CA LEU A 227 -1.60 -45.60 19.56
C LEU A 227 -0.76 -46.45 20.54
N ARG A 228 -0.47 -45.90 21.71
CA ARG A 228 0.26 -46.61 22.80
C ARG A 228 -0.63 -47.57 23.55
N CYS A 229 -1.93 -47.34 23.57
CA CYS A 229 -2.94 -48.11 24.29
C CYS A 229 -4.26 -48.09 23.53
N ASN A 230 -5.16 -49.00 23.87
CA ASN A 230 -6.54 -48.94 23.36
C ASN A 230 -7.16 -47.59 23.70
N THR A 231 -7.71 -46.92 22.70
CA THR A 231 -8.15 -45.55 22.85
C THR A 231 -9.48 -45.30 22.13
N THR A 232 -10.42 -44.70 22.84
CA THR A 232 -11.65 -44.22 22.23
C THR A 232 -11.37 -42.88 21.56
N VAL A 233 -11.59 -42.81 20.25
CA VAL A 233 -11.49 -41.61 19.44
C VAL A 233 -12.86 -41.11 18.96
N LYS A 234 -13.01 -39.82 18.73
CA LYS A 234 -14.25 -39.22 18.20
C LYS A 234 -14.06 -38.85 16.74
N ILE A 235 -14.92 -39.35 15.86
CA ILE A 235 -14.98 -38.97 14.46
C ILE A 235 -15.63 -37.60 14.38
N LYS A 236 -14.93 -36.58 13.85
CA LYS A 236 -15.40 -35.19 13.85
C LYS A 236 -16.68 -34.99 13.04
N ALA A 237 -16.77 -35.61 11.87
CA ALA A 237 -17.90 -35.41 10.94
C ALA A 237 -19.24 -35.94 11.51
N SER A 238 -19.20 -37.04 12.26
CA SER A 238 -20.42 -37.70 12.77
C SER A 238 -20.59 -37.60 14.29
N GLY A 239 -19.55 -37.16 15.01
CA GLY A 239 -19.53 -37.21 16.49
C GLY A 239 -19.40 -38.62 17.08
N LYS A 240 -19.42 -39.65 16.22
CA LYS A 240 -19.38 -41.08 16.64
C LYS A 240 -18.06 -41.40 17.35
N LYS A 241 -18.12 -42.10 18.47
CA LYS A 241 -16.96 -42.65 19.19
C LYS A 241 -16.63 -44.04 18.65
N VAL A 242 -15.34 -44.32 18.49
CA VAL A 242 -14.82 -45.59 18.00
C VAL A 242 -13.64 -46.00 18.88
N ASN A 243 -13.59 -47.28 19.30
CA ASN A 243 -12.47 -47.84 20.05
C ASN A 243 -11.43 -48.36 19.06
N LEU A 244 -10.22 -47.83 19.15
CA LEU A 244 -9.07 -48.26 18.37
C LEU A 244 -8.07 -49.00 19.28
N ARG A 245 -7.47 -50.05 18.73
CA ARG A 245 -6.49 -50.87 19.48
C ARG A 245 -5.12 -50.17 19.55
N ALA A 246 -4.33 -50.51 20.56
CA ALA A 246 -2.92 -50.16 20.62
C ALA A 246 -2.23 -50.60 19.32
N GLY A 247 -1.22 -49.87 18.89
CA GLY A 247 -0.54 -50.07 17.60
C GLY A 247 -1.24 -49.54 16.38
N THR A 248 -2.52 -49.08 16.46
CA THR A 248 -3.20 -48.47 15.31
C THR A 248 -2.44 -47.24 14.80
N ALA A 249 -2.15 -47.24 13.49
CA ALA A 249 -1.47 -46.14 12.83
C ALA A 249 -2.44 -44.95 12.63
N ILE A 250 -1.99 -43.76 12.98
CA ILE A 250 -2.75 -42.51 12.91
C ILE A 250 -1.82 -41.39 12.40
N VAL A 251 -2.31 -40.48 11.59
CA VAL A 251 -1.58 -39.28 11.18
C VAL A 251 -2.06 -38.10 12.03
N ALA A 252 -1.26 -37.71 13.01
CA ALA A 252 -1.57 -36.55 13.87
C ALA A 252 -1.25 -35.24 13.19
N LYS A 253 -2.14 -34.24 13.33
CA LYS A 253 -1.97 -32.90 12.75
C LYS A 253 -1.12 -31.97 13.65
N GLU A 254 -0.81 -32.38 14.85
CA GLU A 254 -0.02 -31.61 15.82
C GLU A 254 0.63 -32.55 16.84
N ARG A 255 1.59 -32.03 17.58
CA ARG A 255 2.25 -32.77 18.66
C ARG A 255 2.04 -32.06 19.99
N ARG A 256 1.11 -32.59 20.82
CA ARG A 256 0.82 -32.10 22.18
C ARG A 256 0.18 -33.23 23.03
N ASN A 257 0.10 -33.03 24.33
CA ASN A 257 -0.48 -34.03 25.25
C ASN A 257 -2.02 -33.98 25.32
N GLY A 258 -2.64 -32.81 25.02
CA GLY A 258 -4.09 -32.64 25.03
C GLY A 258 -4.79 -33.35 23.86
N ILE A 259 -6.01 -32.93 23.56
CA ILE A 259 -6.73 -33.47 22.40
C ILE A 259 -6.07 -32.99 21.11
N VAL A 260 -5.77 -33.93 20.24
CA VAL A 260 -5.10 -33.74 18.95
C VAL A 260 -6.07 -34.06 17.82
N ASN A 261 -6.13 -33.20 16.81
CA ASN A 261 -6.78 -33.55 15.56
C ASN A 261 -5.88 -34.48 14.75
N ALA A 262 -6.43 -35.58 14.25
CA ALA A 262 -5.68 -36.58 13.50
C ALA A 262 -6.51 -37.16 12.37
N ILE A 263 -5.87 -37.97 11.51
CA ILE A 263 -6.49 -38.67 10.40
C ILE A 263 -6.32 -40.18 10.64
N TRP A 264 -7.44 -40.89 10.60
CA TRP A 264 -7.49 -42.34 10.65
C TRP A 264 -8.44 -42.83 9.51
N ASN A 265 -7.93 -43.69 8.64
CA ASN A 265 -8.67 -44.22 7.49
C ASN A 265 -9.40 -43.10 6.68
N GLY A 266 -8.69 -42.00 6.41
CA GLY A 266 -9.24 -40.85 5.69
C GLY A 266 -10.25 -39.97 6.45
N LYS A 267 -10.61 -40.34 7.69
CA LYS A 267 -11.55 -39.60 8.55
C LYS A 267 -10.80 -38.72 9.53
N GLU A 268 -11.25 -37.50 9.73
CA GLU A 268 -10.77 -36.66 10.82
C GLU A 268 -11.31 -37.15 12.16
N ILE A 269 -10.40 -37.33 13.12
CA ILE A 269 -10.70 -37.79 14.47
C ILE A 269 -10.08 -36.84 15.51
N GLU A 270 -10.66 -36.86 16.71
CA GLU A 270 -10.09 -36.29 17.92
C GLU A 270 -9.53 -37.43 18.78
N VAL A 271 -8.26 -37.32 19.19
CA VAL A 271 -7.55 -38.34 19.97
C VAL A 271 -6.71 -37.68 21.06
N PRO A 272 -6.62 -38.27 22.30
CA PRO A 272 -5.70 -37.75 23.30
C PRO A 272 -4.24 -37.91 22.84
N GLY A 273 -3.51 -36.79 22.70
CA GLY A 273 -2.13 -36.80 22.21
C GLY A 273 -1.15 -37.58 23.13
N ARG A 274 -1.45 -37.66 24.42
CA ARG A 274 -0.69 -38.53 25.38
C ARG A 274 -0.74 -40.02 25.01
N ASN A 275 -1.76 -40.46 24.29
CA ASN A 275 -1.92 -41.82 23.81
C ASN A 275 -1.22 -42.08 22.48
N LEU A 276 -0.53 -41.09 21.92
CA LEU A 276 0.18 -41.19 20.65
C LEU A 276 1.69 -41.38 20.86
N SER A 277 2.27 -42.34 20.13
CA SER A 277 3.71 -42.44 19.90
C SER A 277 4.05 -41.74 18.60
N TYR A 278 4.82 -40.67 18.68
CA TYR A 278 5.21 -39.84 17.50
C TYR A 278 6.46 -40.44 16.86
N ASN A 279 6.29 -41.15 15.74
CA ASN A 279 7.35 -41.96 15.13
C ASN A 279 8.22 -41.15 14.16
N SER A 280 7.58 -40.36 13.27
CA SER A 280 8.28 -39.55 12.26
C SER A 280 7.43 -38.37 11.81
N LEU A 281 8.08 -37.41 11.16
CA LEU A 281 7.35 -36.39 10.39
C LEU A 281 6.72 -37.05 9.17
N ASN A 282 5.43 -36.79 8.93
CA ASN A 282 4.76 -37.21 7.70
C ASN A 282 5.09 -36.26 6.58
N THR A 283 5.69 -36.78 5.52
CA THR A 283 6.13 -36.02 4.34
C THR A 283 5.45 -36.48 3.04
N SER A 284 4.26 -37.07 3.17
CA SER A 284 3.50 -37.63 2.04
C SER A 284 2.67 -36.60 1.25
N GLY A 285 2.78 -35.32 1.61
CA GLY A 285 2.04 -34.25 0.92
C GLY A 285 2.43 -34.08 -0.54
N LYS A 286 1.46 -33.76 -1.38
CA LYS A 286 1.70 -33.48 -2.80
C LYS A 286 2.27 -32.07 -2.96
N MET A 287 3.11 -31.90 -3.98
CA MET A 287 3.59 -30.58 -4.41
C MET A 287 2.42 -29.70 -4.86
N TYR A 288 2.37 -28.50 -4.37
CA TYR A 288 1.36 -27.52 -4.83
C TYR A 288 1.73 -26.93 -6.17
N THR A 289 0.70 -26.62 -6.96
CA THR A 289 0.84 -25.73 -8.10
C THR A 289 1.15 -24.30 -7.62
N PHE A 290 1.70 -23.45 -8.46
CA PHE A 290 1.87 -22.04 -8.11
C PHE A 290 0.52 -21.37 -7.76
N ALA A 291 -0.54 -21.70 -8.50
CA ALA A 291 -1.87 -21.14 -8.22
C ALA A 291 -2.35 -21.47 -6.79
N GLN A 292 -2.15 -22.69 -6.31
CA GLN A 292 -2.49 -23.10 -4.94
C GLN A 292 -1.58 -22.41 -3.90
N ALA A 293 -0.27 -22.38 -4.15
CA ALA A 293 0.69 -21.75 -3.26
C ALA A 293 0.47 -20.22 -3.16
N GLU A 294 0.22 -19.53 -4.29
CA GLU A 294 -0.13 -18.12 -4.34
C GLU A 294 -1.45 -17.83 -3.61
N ALA A 295 -2.47 -18.65 -3.86
CA ALA A 295 -3.75 -18.53 -3.20
C ALA A 295 -3.59 -18.61 -1.67
N TYR A 296 -2.76 -19.52 -1.20
CA TYR A 296 -2.46 -19.68 0.22
C TYR A 296 -1.77 -18.43 0.79
N VAL A 297 -0.57 -18.08 0.31
CA VAL A 297 0.22 -16.99 0.91
C VAL A 297 -0.47 -15.64 0.82
N ASN A 298 -1.23 -15.40 -0.26
CA ASN A 298 -2.02 -14.19 -0.42
C ASN A 298 -3.24 -14.16 0.51
N SER A 299 -3.91 -15.30 0.71
CA SER A 299 -5.06 -15.40 1.61
C SER A 299 -4.69 -15.23 3.08
N MET A 300 -3.45 -15.57 3.45
CA MET A 300 -2.94 -15.38 4.81
C MET A 300 -2.48 -13.95 5.08
N GLY A 301 -2.37 -13.11 4.05
CA GLY A 301 -1.99 -11.71 4.18
C GLY A 301 -0.54 -11.49 4.62
N TYR A 302 0.36 -12.42 4.31
CA TYR A 302 1.77 -12.27 4.64
C TYR A 302 2.41 -11.08 3.94
N SER A 303 3.16 -10.26 4.69
CA SER A 303 4.03 -9.20 4.18
C SER A 303 5.50 -9.62 4.30
N SER A 304 6.38 -8.97 3.55
CA SER A 304 7.84 -9.10 3.68
C SER A 304 8.47 -7.71 3.61
N ASP A 305 9.63 -7.52 4.21
CA ASP A 305 10.37 -6.26 4.13
C ASP A 305 11.03 -6.07 2.75
N THR A 306 11.04 -7.13 1.94
CA THR A 306 11.58 -7.15 0.59
C THR A 306 10.48 -7.50 -0.41
N LYS A 307 10.78 -7.40 -1.70
CA LYS A 307 9.88 -7.85 -2.77
C LYS A 307 9.80 -9.37 -2.92
N TYR A 308 10.30 -10.14 -1.95
CA TYR A 308 10.30 -11.60 -1.95
C TYR A 308 9.68 -12.15 -0.67
N LEU A 309 9.09 -13.36 -0.79
CA LEU A 309 8.53 -14.15 0.29
C LEU A 309 8.94 -15.60 0.06
N ILE A 310 9.28 -16.32 1.13
CA ILE A 310 9.65 -17.74 1.07
C ILE A 310 8.66 -18.53 1.90
N TRP A 311 8.18 -19.66 1.36
CA TRP A 311 7.35 -20.61 2.08
C TRP A 311 7.96 -22.01 2.02
N ILE A 312 8.30 -22.56 3.19
CA ILE A 312 8.77 -23.92 3.36
C ILE A 312 7.58 -24.78 3.76
N ASN A 313 7.14 -25.66 2.88
CA ASN A 313 6.12 -26.66 3.18
C ASN A 313 6.78 -27.97 3.56
N GLN A 314 6.77 -28.28 4.87
CA GLN A 314 7.42 -29.48 5.40
C GLN A 314 6.65 -30.77 5.10
N TYR A 315 5.35 -30.68 4.82
CA TYR A 315 4.52 -31.82 4.46
C TYR A 315 4.81 -32.33 3.04
N SER A 316 4.97 -31.42 2.09
CA SER A 316 5.28 -31.76 0.70
C SER A 316 6.77 -31.77 0.37
N LEU A 317 7.64 -31.35 1.27
CA LEU A 317 9.08 -31.19 1.08
C LEU A 317 9.44 -30.25 -0.07
N TYR A 318 8.69 -29.14 -0.19
CA TYR A 318 8.95 -28.09 -1.17
C TYR A 318 9.08 -26.73 -0.51
N THR A 319 10.03 -25.96 -0.99
CA THR A 319 10.17 -24.53 -0.70
C THR A 319 9.73 -23.75 -1.91
N TYR A 320 8.91 -22.72 -1.69
CA TYR A 320 8.38 -21.82 -2.72
C TYR A 320 8.95 -20.44 -2.51
N ILE A 321 9.40 -19.80 -3.60
CA ILE A 321 9.80 -18.38 -3.61
C ILE A 321 8.75 -17.61 -4.39
N PHE A 322 8.32 -16.51 -3.82
CA PHE A 322 7.37 -15.57 -4.44
C PHE A 322 8.03 -14.21 -4.59
N GLN A 323 7.63 -13.49 -5.63
CA GLN A 323 7.95 -12.10 -5.86
C GLN A 323 6.66 -11.27 -5.85
N GLY A 324 6.72 -10.06 -5.33
CA GLY A 324 5.56 -9.15 -5.27
C GLY A 324 5.47 -8.40 -3.95
N SER A 325 4.27 -8.31 -3.42
CA SER A 325 3.96 -7.66 -2.14
C SER A 325 2.74 -8.30 -1.49
N GLN A 326 2.41 -7.89 -0.28
CA GLN A 326 1.25 -8.40 0.45
C GLN A 326 -0.02 -8.41 -0.41
N GLY A 327 -0.63 -9.58 -0.54
CA GLY A 327 -1.84 -9.81 -1.33
C GLY A 327 -1.62 -10.00 -2.83
N GLU A 328 -0.38 -9.87 -3.34
CA GLU A 328 -0.01 -9.97 -4.76
C GLU A 328 1.22 -10.84 -5.00
N TRP A 329 1.49 -11.78 -4.10
CA TRP A 329 2.60 -12.70 -4.23
C TRP A 329 2.42 -13.60 -5.45
N LYS A 330 3.45 -13.66 -6.33
CA LYS A 330 3.53 -14.52 -7.52
C LYS A 330 4.67 -15.49 -7.37
N GLY A 331 4.40 -16.78 -7.55
CA GLY A 331 5.40 -17.84 -7.48
C GLY A 331 6.41 -17.74 -8.62
N ILE A 332 7.70 -17.71 -8.29
CA ILE A 332 8.79 -17.62 -9.25
C ILE A 332 9.70 -18.86 -9.25
N ARG A 333 9.77 -19.56 -8.13
CA ARG A 333 10.56 -20.79 -8.00
C ARG A 333 9.89 -21.75 -7.02
N LYS A 334 9.92 -23.04 -7.30
CA LYS A 334 9.60 -24.12 -6.38
C LYS A 334 10.75 -25.11 -6.36
N MET A 335 11.19 -25.46 -5.17
CA MET A 335 12.43 -26.18 -4.92
C MET A 335 12.16 -27.37 -4.04
N LYS A 336 12.59 -28.56 -4.44
CA LYS A 336 12.54 -29.74 -3.58
C LYS A 336 13.52 -29.57 -2.43
N CYS A 337 13.07 -29.78 -1.20
CA CYS A 337 13.91 -29.59 -0.02
C CYS A 337 13.92 -30.80 0.90
N VAL A 338 14.93 -30.86 1.77
CA VAL A 338 15.02 -31.75 2.90
C VAL A 338 14.87 -30.94 4.17
N VAL A 339 14.08 -31.40 5.12
CA VAL A 339 13.81 -30.71 6.39
C VAL A 339 14.31 -31.55 7.61
N GLY A 340 14.17 -30.97 8.79
CA GLY A 340 14.60 -31.63 10.04
C GLY A 340 13.81 -32.90 10.36
N LYS A 341 14.53 -33.94 10.76
CA LYS A 341 13.92 -35.19 11.30
C LYS A 341 13.03 -34.87 12.51
N ASN A 342 11.96 -35.64 12.66
CA ASN A 342 11.06 -35.53 13.82
C ASN A 342 10.49 -34.10 14.04
N GLY A 343 10.49 -33.29 13.00
CA GLY A 343 10.01 -31.92 13.08
C GLY A 343 11.01 -30.91 13.69
N ASN A 344 12.30 -31.17 13.62
CA ASN A 344 13.35 -30.26 14.11
C ASN A 344 13.44 -28.94 13.30
N THR A 345 12.99 -28.92 12.06
CA THR A 345 12.80 -27.60 11.36
C THR A 345 11.68 -26.84 12.07
N PRO A 346 11.93 -25.65 12.60
CA PRO A 346 10.93 -24.94 13.37
C PRO A 346 9.70 -24.56 12.54
N ILE A 347 8.50 -24.60 13.15
CA ILE A 347 7.30 -23.97 12.59
C ILE A 347 7.27 -22.52 13.04
N LYS A 348 7.32 -21.60 12.10
CA LYS A 348 7.15 -20.18 12.38
C LYS A 348 6.82 -19.40 11.12
N THR A 349 5.98 -18.38 11.27
CA THR A 349 5.56 -17.52 10.15
C THR A 349 6.24 -16.16 10.13
N THR A 350 7.14 -15.91 11.07
CA THR A 350 7.80 -14.60 11.29
C THR A 350 9.31 -14.63 11.12
N TYR A 351 9.87 -15.74 10.59
CA TYR A 351 11.28 -15.77 10.27
C TYR A 351 11.63 -14.82 9.13
N LYS A 352 12.88 -14.38 9.09
CA LYS A 352 13.46 -13.59 7.99
C LYS A 352 14.83 -14.16 7.64
N LEU A 353 15.29 -13.93 6.43
CA LEU A 353 16.70 -14.16 6.11
C LEU A 353 17.53 -13.12 6.88
N VAL A 354 18.39 -13.60 7.78
CA VAL A 354 19.11 -12.74 8.75
C VAL A 354 20.61 -12.64 8.47
N ARG A 355 21.18 -13.64 7.81
CA ARG A 355 22.62 -13.69 7.53
C ARG A 355 22.89 -14.58 6.32
N LYS A 356 23.91 -14.24 5.54
CA LYS A 356 24.50 -15.08 4.50
C LYS A 356 25.94 -15.39 4.84
N GLY A 357 26.40 -16.56 4.44
CA GLY A 357 27.76 -17.03 4.63
C GLY A 357 28.10 -18.13 3.65
N TYR A 358 29.17 -18.87 3.93
CA TYR A 358 29.63 -19.97 3.11
C TYR A 358 29.93 -21.18 4.01
N MET A 359 29.40 -22.36 3.67
CA MET A 359 29.58 -23.59 4.42
C MET A 359 29.34 -24.80 3.52
N TYR A 360 30.05 -25.90 3.79
CA TYR A 360 29.91 -27.17 3.04
C TYR A 360 30.14 -27.01 1.52
N GLY A 361 31.07 -26.11 1.13
CA GLY A 361 31.37 -25.84 -0.28
C GLY A 361 30.32 -25.06 -1.05
N GLY A 362 29.42 -24.33 -0.39
CA GLY A 362 28.41 -23.49 -0.99
C GLY A 362 27.81 -22.46 -0.05
N PRO A 363 26.85 -21.64 -0.54
CA PRO A 363 26.18 -20.65 0.29
C PRO A 363 25.44 -21.30 1.47
N ILE A 364 25.39 -20.57 2.59
CA ILE A 364 24.44 -20.80 3.67
C ILE A 364 23.66 -19.52 3.95
N ILE A 365 22.32 -19.61 4.02
CA ILE A 365 21.43 -18.48 4.24
C ILE A 365 20.62 -18.77 5.50
N TYR A 366 20.89 -18.03 6.56
CA TYR A 366 20.27 -18.25 7.87
C TYR A 366 18.91 -17.58 7.96
N ILE A 367 17.92 -18.30 8.51
CA ILE A 367 16.57 -17.82 8.82
C ILE A 367 16.39 -17.52 10.32
N ALA A 368 17.29 -18.04 11.16
CA ALA A 368 17.39 -17.72 12.57
C ALA A 368 18.84 -17.97 13.00
N TRP A 369 19.36 -17.08 13.83
CA TRP A 369 20.73 -17.13 14.33
C TRP A 369 20.73 -16.97 15.85
N PHE A 370 21.36 -17.91 16.57
CA PHE A 370 21.43 -17.95 18.02
C PHE A 370 22.90 -18.09 18.45
N GLY A 371 23.62 -16.97 18.45
CA GLY A 371 25.04 -16.95 18.80
C GLY A 371 25.91 -17.78 17.82
N TRP A 372 26.22 -19.00 18.17
CA TRP A 372 27.05 -19.92 17.39
C TRP A 372 26.27 -20.98 16.60
N ARG A 373 24.94 -21.02 16.76
CA ARG A 373 24.03 -21.95 16.05
C ARG A 373 22.98 -21.17 15.26
N GLY A 374 22.50 -21.77 14.16
CA GLY A 374 21.41 -21.18 13.39
C GLY A 374 20.68 -22.21 12.54
N TYR A 375 19.47 -21.87 12.15
CA TYR A 375 18.72 -22.61 11.13
C TYR A 375 18.83 -21.83 9.80
N GLY A 376 19.01 -22.57 8.70
CA GLY A 376 19.15 -21.93 7.41
C GLY A 376 19.02 -22.88 6.25
N PHE A 377 19.12 -22.31 5.07
CA PHE A 377 19.23 -23.05 3.81
C PHE A 377 20.71 -23.29 3.51
N HIS A 378 21.06 -24.51 3.18
CA HIS A 378 22.39 -24.88 2.72
C HIS A 378 22.35 -26.05 1.74
N ARG A 379 23.47 -26.34 1.07
CA ARG A 379 23.56 -27.43 0.12
C ARG A 379 23.42 -28.80 0.79
N ARG A 380 23.06 -29.77 0.00
CA ARG A 380 23.08 -31.19 0.40
C ARG A 380 24.54 -31.68 0.45
N THR A 381 24.97 -32.22 1.59
CA THR A 381 26.35 -32.70 1.79
C THR A 381 26.55 -34.17 1.42
N SER A 382 25.46 -34.89 1.11
CA SER A 382 25.52 -36.29 0.68
C SER A 382 24.39 -36.61 -0.29
N SER A 383 24.60 -37.61 -1.12
CA SER A 383 23.58 -38.17 -1.97
C SER A 383 22.40 -38.64 -1.12
N LEU A 384 21.36 -37.81 -1.02
CA LEU A 384 20.00 -38.30 -1.03
C LEU A 384 19.44 -39.02 0.19
N ALA A 385 19.57 -38.52 1.35
CA ALA A 385 18.49 -38.77 2.28
C ALA A 385 17.29 -37.92 1.82
N GLN A 386 16.31 -38.53 1.16
CA GLN A 386 15.02 -37.89 0.89
C GLN A 386 14.23 -37.85 2.20
N GLY A 387 13.49 -36.75 2.43
CA GLY A 387 12.60 -36.70 3.59
C GLY A 387 13.02 -35.76 4.71
N ALA A 388 12.61 -36.08 5.93
CA ALA A 388 12.89 -35.29 7.13
C ALA A 388 14.07 -35.88 7.87
N VAL A 389 15.30 -35.53 7.48
CA VAL A 389 16.53 -36.17 7.97
C VAL A 389 17.61 -35.20 8.42
N SER A 390 17.41 -33.90 8.28
CA SER A 390 18.37 -32.89 8.75
C SER A 390 18.27 -32.66 10.27
N GLY A 391 19.27 -31.98 10.84
CA GLY A 391 19.23 -31.53 12.23
C GLY A 391 18.27 -30.35 12.48
N GLY A 392 17.60 -29.86 11.44
CA GLY A 392 16.68 -28.69 11.48
C GLY A 392 16.81 -27.74 10.32
N CYS A 393 17.98 -27.67 9.67
CA CYS A 393 18.21 -26.88 8.49
C CYS A 393 17.43 -27.39 7.26
N ILE A 394 17.22 -26.51 6.31
CA ILE A 394 16.58 -26.82 5.03
C ILE A 394 17.68 -27.05 4.00
N ARG A 395 17.77 -28.26 3.46
CA ARG A 395 18.76 -28.60 2.44
C ARG A 395 18.15 -28.49 1.05
N LEU A 396 18.85 -27.80 0.16
CA LEU A 396 18.46 -27.58 -1.23
C LEU A 396 19.49 -28.21 -2.20
N GLY A 397 19.11 -28.45 -3.41
CA GLY A 397 20.05 -28.67 -4.51
C GLY A 397 20.84 -27.40 -4.80
N ASP A 398 22.00 -27.53 -5.45
CA ASP A 398 22.90 -26.41 -5.68
C ASP A 398 22.27 -25.29 -6.50
N ASP A 399 21.62 -25.59 -7.64
CA ASP A 399 20.95 -24.60 -8.48
C ASP A 399 19.87 -23.79 -7.72
N ASP A 400 19.11 -24.49 -6.89
CA ASP A 400 18.04 -23.88 -6.09
C ASP A 400 18.62 -23.04 -4.94
N LEU A 401 19.71 -23.48 -4.33
CA LEU A 401 20.37 -22.76 -3.27
C LEU A 401 21.03 -21.48 -3.79
N TYR A 402 21.76 -21.55 -4.91
CA TYR A 402 22.37 -20.39 -5.55
C TYR A 402 21.32 -19.42 -6.09
N PHE A 403 20.19 -19.94 -6.60
CA PHE A 403 19.07 -19.08 -6.99
C PHE A 403 18.52 -18.30 -5.79
N LEU A 404 18.27 -18.97 -4.67
CA LEU A 404 17.78 -18.35 -3.44
C LEU A 404 18.78 -17.30 -2.92
N ASP A 405 20.06 -17.62 -2.90
CA ASP A 405 21.11 -16.72 -2.44
C ASP A 405 21.21 -15.45 -3.25
N ARG A 406 21.19 -15.55 -4.57
CA ARG A 406 21.30 -14.38 -5.50
C ARG A 406 20.01 -13.57 -5.54
N THR A 407 18.85 -14.20 -5.36
CA THR A 407 17.55 -13.58 -5.59
C THR A 407 16.97 -12.94 -4.33
N CYS A 408 17.06 -13.62 -3.17
CA CYS A 408 16.40 -13.20 -1.95
C CYS A 408 17.38 -12.44 -1.03
N PRO A 409 17.23 -11.12 -0.83
CA PRO A 409 18.06 -10.35 0.08
C PRO A 409 17.70 -10.64 1.56
N LEU A 410 18.58 -10.19 2.47
CA LEU A 410 18.29 -10.20 3.91
C LEU A 410 17.01 -9.41 4.19
N GLY A 411 16.28 -9.79 5.23
CA GLY A 411 14.96 -9.25 5.54
C GLY A 411 13.81 -9.96 4.80
N THR A 412 14.09 -10.79 3.78
CA THR A 412 13.03 -11.60 3.13
C THR A 412 12.37 -12.49 4.16
N ARG A 413 11.04 -12.38 4.27
CA ARG A 413 10.25 -13.18 5.20
C ARG A 413 10.21 -14.63 4.78
N VAL A 414 10.37 -15.52 5.77
CA VAL A 414 10.30 -16.98 5.61
C VAL A 414 9.18 -17.54 6.46
N ILE A 415 8.32 -18.32 5.84
CA ILE A 415 7.21 -19.02 6.46
C ILE A 415 7.57 -20.50 6.44
N SER A 416 7.46 -21.17 7.56
CA SER A 416 7.75 -22.60 7.69
C SER A 416 6.60 -23.30 8.41
N TYR A 417 6.09 -24.35 7.82
CA TYR A 417 5.12 -25.27 8.37
C TYR A 417 5.54 -26.71 8.19
#